data_9af26e31ff19eceee9776c6a8bed5bb6
#
_entry.id   9af26e31ff19eceee9776c6a8bed5bb6
#
_cell.length_a   1.000
_cell.length_b   1.000
_cell.length_c   1.000
_cell.angle_alpha   90.00
_cell.angle_beta   90.00
_cell.angle_gamma   90.00
#
_symmetry.space_group_name_H-M   'P 1'
#
loop_
_entity.id
_entity.type
_entity.pdbx_description
1 polymer ?
#
loop_
_entity_poly.entity_id
_entity_poly.type
_entity_poly.pdbx_seq_one_letter_code
_entity_poly.pdbx_strand_id
1 'polypeptide(L)'
;MPVSFFSGRAAAGAGRKRMENVKDIIVIGIAGGTGSGKTTITQKLQAHFGSDVTVLYHDNYYKPHHDLTLEERSKLNYDHPDAFDTGLMVRDLRELKRGHSIECPVYDYTIHDRTRSTLHIVPSRVIVVEGILIFQSKELRDLMDIKIFVDTDADVRILRRIQRDVKERGRSLDSVINQYLTTVKPMHEAFVEPSKKFADIIIPEGGRNQVAIDMVIGRVQAHLDRRA
;
A
#
# COMPACT_ATOMS: atom_id res chain seq x y z
N MET A 1 1.34 -12.50 -22.10
CA MET A 1 -0.11 -12.59 -21.92
C MET A 1 -0.51 -11.47 -20.97
N PRO A 2 -1.45 -10.59 -21.34
CA PRO A 2 -1.84 -9.49 -20.48
C PRO A 2 -2.60 -10.03 -19.27
N VAL A 3 -2.23 -9.55 -18.09
CA VAL A 3 -2.92 -9.84 -16.84
C VAL A 3 -4.32 -9.24 -16.92
N SER A 4 -5.33 -10.09 -16.88
CA SER A 4 -6.74 -9.75 -16.94
C SER A 4 -7.12 -8.87 -15.75
N PHE A 5 -7.36 -7.59 -16.01
CA PHE A 5 -8.05 -6.71 -15.07
C PHE A 5 -9.50 -7.18 -14.93
N PHE A 6 -9.91 -7.42 -13.70
CA PHE A 6 -11.28 -7.73 -13.36
C PHE A 6 -12.21 -6.62 -13.89
N SER A 7 -13.02 -6.97 -14.89
CA SER A 7 -14.18 -6.19 -15.28
C SER A 7 -15.31 -6.50 -14.29
N GLY A 8 -15.35 -5.76 -13.19
CA GLY A 8 -16.49 -5.74 -12.29
C GLY A 8 -17.63 -4.98 -12.97
N ARG A 9 -18.70 -5.70 -13.37
CA ARG A 9 -19.97 -5.11 -13.83
C ARG A 9 -20.48 -4.18 -12.73
N ALA A 10 -20.74 -2.94 -13.12
CA ALA A 10 -21.48 -1.97 -12.33
C ALA A 10 -22.88 -2.54 -12.03
N ALA A 11 -23.11 -2.90 -10.78
CA ALA A 11 -24.45 -3.07 -10.24
C ALA A 11 -24.97 -1.68 -9.87
N ALA A 12 -25.76 -1.10 -10.76
CA ALA A 12 -26.58 0.07 -10.44
C ALA A 12 -27.66 -0.34 -9.44
N GLY A 13 -27.74 0.35 -8.30
CA GLY A 13 -28.92 0.32 -7.44
C GLY A 13 -28.70 -0.31 -6.07
N ALA A 14 -27.95 0.35 -5.17
CA ALA A 14 -28.14 0.18 -3.74
C ALA A 14 -28.05 1.58 -3.10
N GLY A 15 -29.15 1.97 -2.46
CA GLY A 15 -29.38 3.30 -1.91
C GLY A 15 -28.26 3.78 -1.01
N ARG A 16 -27.97 5.07 -1.09
CA ARG A 16 -27.15 5.85 -0.17
C ARG A 16 -27.64 5.65 1.27
N LYS A 17 -27.16 4.64 1.98
CA LYS A 17 -27.11 4.69 3.44
C LYS A 17 -25.99 5.67 3.78
N ARG A 18 -26.37 6.89 4.13
CA ARG A 18 -25.52 7.90 4.74
C ARG A 18 -24.89 7.23 5.97
N MET A 19 -23.55 7.13 6.00
CA MET A 19 -22.86 6.62 7.17
C MET A 19 -23.06 7.61 8.32
N GLU A 20 -23.94 7.28 9.24
CA GLU A 20 -24.32 8.16 10.37
C GLU A 20 -23.26 8.24 11.49
N ASN A 21 -22.11 7.55 11.37
CA ASN A 21 -21.04 7.59 12.37
C ASN A 21 -19.64 7.67 11.74
N VAL A 22 -19.23 8.87 11.34
CA VAL A 22 -17.88 9.21 10.88
C VAL A 22 -16.82 9.01 12.00
N LYS A 23 -17.23 8.84 13.26
CA LYS A 23 -16.32 8.81 14.42
C LYS A 23 -15.59 7.49 14.66
N ASP A 24 -15.89 6.43 13.92
CA ASP A 24 -15.38 5.08 14.22
C ASP A 24 -14.58 4.45 13.06
N ILE A 25 -13.86 5.28 12.30
CA ILE A 25 -12.95 4.79 11.25
C ILE A 25 -11.56 4.58 11.86
N ILE A 26 -11.05 3.34 11.81
CA ILE A 26 -9.65 3.06 12.16
C ILE A 26 -8.79 2.97 10.91
N VAL A 27 -7.55 3.43 11.05
CA VAL A 27 -6.52 3.35 9.99
C VAL A 27 -5.41 2.42 10.43
N ILE A 28 -5.12 1.43 9.60
CA ILE A 28 -4.04 0.46 9.81
C ILE A 28 -2.96 0.70 8.75
N GLY A 29 -1.77 1.11 9.18
CA GLY A 29 -0.60 1.21 8.31
C GLY A 29 0.14 -0.11 8.25
N ILE A 30 0.42 -0.62 7.04
CA ILE A 30 1.21 -1.83 6.80
C ILE A 30 2.46 -1.45 6.02
N ALA A 31 3.58 -1.31 6.73
CA ALA A 31 4.89 -0.98 6.15
C ALA A 31 5.83 -2.20 6.10
N GLY A 32 6.97 -2.05 5.46
CA GLY A 32 8.02 -3.07 5.35
C GLY A 32 8.68 -3.07 3.97
N GLY A 33 9.82 -3.74 3.83
CA GLY A 33 10.59 -3.74 2.58
C GLY A 33 9.86 -4.36 1.40
N THR A 34 10.34 -4.07 0.19
CA THR A 34 9.85 -4.76 -1.02
C THR A 34 10.03 -6.27 -0.86
N GLY A 35 9.04 -7.06 -1.26
CA GLY A 35 9.06 -8.53 -1.12
C GLY A 35 8.81 -9.05 0.31
N SER A 36 8.55 -8.20 1.31
CA SER A 36 8.30 -8.65 2.69
C SER A 36 6.96 -9.37 2.88
N GLY A 37 5.98 -9.17 1.99
CA GLY A 37 4.66 -9.79 2.09
C GLY A 37 3.56 -8.88 2.63
N LYS A 38 3.75 -7.55 2.62
CA LYS A 38 2.72 -6.55 2.96
C LYS A 38 1.44 -6.77 2.18
N THR A 39 1.55 -6.80 0.86
CA THR A 39 0.41 -6.96 -0.06
C THR A 39 -0.35 -8.26 0.20
N THR A 40 0.35 -9.34 0.58
CA THR A 40 -0.30 -10.59 0.96
C THR A 40 -1.16 -10.43 2.21
N ILE A 41 -0.68 -9.71 3.23
CA ILE A 41 -1.47 -9.43 4.44
C ILE A 41 -2.66 -8.56 4.09
N THR A 42 -2.45 -7.48 3.34
CA THR A 42 -3.51 -6.57 2.89
C THR A 42 -4.60 -7.31 2.10
N GLN A 43 -4.21 -8.18 1.16
CA GLN A 43 -5.14 -9.00 0.38
C GLN A 43 -5.93 -9.99 1.25
N LYS A 44 -5.30 -10.60 2.25
CA LYS A 44 -6.00 -11.49 3.19
C LYS A 44 -7.04 -10.74 4.03
N LEU A 45 -6.72 -9.53 4.49
CA LEU A 45 -7.69 -8.67 5.19
C LEU A 45 -8.85 -8.29 4.26
N GLN A 46 -8.55 -7.89 3.04
CA GLN A 46 -9.56 -7.53 2.04
C GLN A 46 -10.45 -8.71 1.65
N ALA A 47 -9.86 -9.90 1.48
CA ALA A 47 -10.62 -11.12 1.19
C ALA A 47 -11.53 -11.55 2.35
N HIS A 48 -11.09 -11.32 3.61
CA HIS A 48 -11.86 -11.69 4.81
C HIS A 48 -13.02 -10.73 5.08
N PHE A 49 -12.80 -9.42 4.94
CA PHE A 49 -13.75 -8.38 5.34
C PHE A 49 -14.50 -7.73 4.17
N GLY A 50 -14.10 -7.99 2.93
CA GLY A 50 -14.77 -7.46 1.74
C GLY A 50 -14.88 -5.94 1.74
N SER A 51 -16.10 -5.43 1.65
CA SER A 51 -16.39 -3.99 1.59
C SER A 51 -16.16 -3.23 2.91
N ASP A 52 -15.98 -3.94 4.02
CA ASP A 52 -15.70 -3.31 5.31
C ASP A 52 -14.26 -2.81 5.45
N VAL A 53 -13.40 -3.15 4.48
CA VAL A 53 -12.00 -2.71 4.40
C VAL A 53 -11.74 -1.95 3.11
N THR A 54 -11.36 -0.68 3.23
CA THR A 54 -10.84 0.16 2.13
C THR A 54 -9.32 0.14 2.15
N VAL A 55 -8.69 -0.02 0.98
CA VAL A 55 -7.22 -0.06 0.87
C VAL A 55 -6.70 1.11 0.06
N LEU A 56 -5.69 1.80 0.61
CA LEU A 56 -4.88 2.80 -0.05
C LEU A 56 -3.46 2.27 -0.24
N TYR A 57 -3.02 2.17 -1.49
CA TYR A 57 -1.66 1.82 -1.84
C TYR A 57 -0.81 3.08 -2.02
N HIS A 58 0.28 3.20 -1.26
CA HIS A 58 1.23 4.32 -1.38
C HIS A 58 1.82 4.41 -2.80
N ASP A 59 1.96 3.27 -3.47
CA ASP A 59 2.48 3.20 -4.83
C ASP A 59 1.62 3.96 -5.86
N ASN A 60 0.33 4.22 -5.59
CA ASN A 60 -0.49 5.09 -6.42
C ASN A 60 -0.11 6.56 -6.30
N TYR A 61 0.62 6.93 -5.25
CA TYR A 61 1.00 8.31 -4.94
C TYR A 61 2.41 8.68 -5.39
N TYR A 62 3.06 7.92 -6.27
CA TYR A 62 4.26 8.41 -6.93
C TYR A 62 3.99 9.74 -7.62
N LYS A 63 4.94 10.68 -7.59
CA LYS A 63 4.83 11.95 -8.29
C LYS A 63 4.72 11.74 -9.81
N PRO A 64 3.91 12.55 -10.53
CA PRO A 64 3.89 12.51 -11.98
C PRO A 64 5.16 13.10 -12.58
N HIS A 65 5.57 12.57 -13.72
CA HIS A 65 6.75 13.00 -14.49
C HIS A 65 6.42 13.09 -15.99
N HIS A 66 5.28 13.72 -16.32
CA HIS A 66 4.77 13.82 -17.70
C HIS A 66 5.72 14.56 -18.65
N ASP A 67 6.63 15.36 -18.10
CA ASP A 67 7.67 16.14 -18.79
C ASP A 67 8.90 15.31 -19.17
N LEU A 68 9.06 14.11 -18.61
CA LEU A 68 10.18 13.23 -18.87
C LEU A 68 9.82 12.12 -19.87
N THR A 69 10.80 11.67 -20.62
CA THR A 69 10.68 10.48 -21.50
C THR A 69 10.59 9.21 -20.64
N LEU A 70 10.11 8.11 -21.22
CA LEU A 70 10.08 6.81 -20.54
C LEU A 70 11.47 6.35 -20.09
N GLU A 71 12.49 6.62 -20.91
CA GLU A 71 13.88 6.28 -20.57
C GLU A 71 14.38 7.07 -19.35
N GLU A 72 14.10 8.37 -19.28
CA GLU A 72 14.46 9.21 -18.12
C GLU A 72 13.72 8.77 -16.88
N ARG A 73 12.40 8.50 -16.97
CA ARG A 73 11.59 7.99 -15.86
C ARG A 73 12.14 6.67 -15.33
N SER A 74 12.57 5.77 -16.21
CA SER A 74 13.12 4.47 -15.80
C SER A 74 14.40 4.57 -14.96
N LYS A 75 15.09 5.72 -15.00
CA LYS A 75 16.31 6.01 -14.23
C LYS A 75 16.05 6.68 -12.88
N LEU A 76 14.81 7.09 -12.60
CA LEU A 76 14.45 7.73 -11.33
C LEU A 76 14.51 6.75 -10.16
N ASN A 77 14.82 7.29 -8.98
CA ASN A 77 14.84 6.53 -7.74
C ASN A 77 13.44 6.50 -7.09
N TYR A 78 12.66 5.48 -7.41
CA TYR A 78 11.31 5.27 -6.86
C TYR A 78 11.27 4.72 -5.43
N ASP A 79 12.42 4.39 -4.85
CA ASP A 79 12.53 3.93 -3.47
C ASP A 79 12.91 5.07 -2.50
N HIS A 80 13.11 6.30 -2.99
CA HIS A 80 13.36 7.49 -2.16
C HIS A 80 12.06 8.15 -1.72
N PRO A 81 11.97 8.70 -0.48
CA PRO A 81 10.76 9.39 -0.01
C PRO A 81 10.27 10.51 -0.94
N ASP A 82 11.18 11.24 -1.58
CA ASP A 82 10.84 12.33 -2.51
C ASP A 82 10.16 11.86 -3.80
N ALA A 83 10.17 10.57 -4.11
CA ALA A 83 9.43 10.04 -5.24
C ALA A 83 7.91 10.09 -5.06
N PHE A 84 7.44 10.26 -3.82
CA PHE A 84 6.03 10.19 -3.48
C PHE A 84 5.40 11.56 -3.22
N ASP A 85 4.16 11.73 -3.63
CA ASP A 85 3.29 12.83 -3.24
C ASP A 85 2.57 12.48 -1.92
N THR A 86 3.37 12.36 -0.86
CA THR A 86 2.87 12.01 0.47
C THR A 86 1.88 13.05 0.99
N GLY A 87 2.04 14.33 0.59
CA GLY A 87 1.10 15.39 0.95
C GLY A 87 -0.30 15.15 0.38
N LEU A 88 -0.41 14.67 -0.86
CA LEU A 88 -1.70 14.28 -1.45
C LEU A 88 -2.30 13.11 -0.66
N MET A 89 -1.51 12.08 -0.37
CA MET A 89 -2.00 10.93 0.40
C MET A 89 -2.50 11.29 1.79
N VAL A 90 -1.83 12.23 2.46
CA VAL A 90 -2.27 12.76 3.76
C VAL A 90 -3.61 13.48 3.63
N ARG A 91 -3.81 14.30 2.60
CA ARG A 91 -5.10 14.97 2.34
C ARG A 91 -6.20 13.94 2.08
N ASP A 92 -5.96 12.98 1.21
CA ASP A 92 -6.91 11.94 0.84
C ASP A 92 -7.31 11.08 2.05
N LEU A 93 -6.34 10.67 2.87
CA LEU A 93 -6.60 9.90 4.08
C LEU A 93 -7.41 10.70 5.11
N ARG A 94 -7.17 12.02 5.23
CA ARG A 94 -7.98 12.89 6.08
C ARG A 94 -9.44 12.98 5.61
N GLU A 95 -9.67 13.07 4.29
CA GLU A 95 -11.03 13.10 3.74
C GLU A 95 -11.74 11.75 3.97
N LEU A 96 -11.07 10.63 3.74
CA LEU A 96 -11.63 9.31 4.05
C LEU A 96 -11.97 9.16 5.54
N LYS A 97 -11.10 9.65 6.47
CA LYS A 97 -11.40 9.65 7.92
C LYS A 97 -12.60 10.53 8.30
N ARG A 98 -12.95 11.51 7.45
CA ARG A 98 -14.16 12.33 7.60
C ARG A 98 -15.40 11.70 6.98
N GLY A 99 -15.27 10.53 6.36
CA GLY A 99 -16.36 9.84 5.68
C GLY A 99 -16.59 10.32 4.25
N HIS A 100 -15.67 11.12 3.68
CA HIS A 100 -15.76 11.59 2.30
C HIS A 100 -15.04 10.64 1.36
N SER A 101 -15.60 10.45 0.16
CA SER A 101 -14.91 9.75 -0.93
C SER A 101 -13.79 10.61 -1.53
N ILE A 102 -12.83 9.96 -2.15
CA ILE A 102 -11.70 10.59 -2.83
C ILE A 102 -11.53 10.08 -4.24
N GLU A 103 -10.79 10.84 -5.06
CA GLU A 103 -10.29 10.42 -6.37
C GLU A 103 -8.81 10.07 -6.26
N CYS A 104 -8.53 8.81 -5.94
CA CYS A 104 -7.17 8.30 -5.77
C CYS A 104 -6.46 8.25 -7.13
N PRO A 105 -5.22 8.76 -7.26
CA PRO A 105 -4.46 8.64 -8.49
C PRO A 105 -4.19 7.17 -8.84
N VAL A 106 -3.95 6.91 -10.13
CA VAL A 106 -3.55 5.60 -10.65
C VAL A 106 -2.16 5.70 -11.24
N TYR A 107 -1.24 4.89 -10.72
CA TYR A 107 0.11 4.78 -11.25
C TYR A 107 0.24 3.56 -12.16
N ASP A 108 0.83 3.77 -13.34
CA ASP A 108 1.09 2.71 -14.31
C ASP A 108 2.60 2.41 -14.36
N TYR A 109 2.95 1.20 -13.89
CA TYR A 109 4.33 0.72 -13.88
C TYR A 109 4.93 0.49 -15.27
N THR A 110 4.10 0.34 -16.32
CA THR A 110 4.58 0.11 -17.69
C THR A 110 5.12 1.37 -18.32
N ILE A 111 4.58 2.52 -17.94
CA ILE A 111 5.01 3.84 -18.41
C ILE A 111 5.77 4.64 -17.36
N HIS A 112 5.95 4.08 -16.17
CA HIS A 112 6.57 4.73 -15.01
C HIS A 112 6.01 6.13 -14.71
N ASP A 113 4.66 6.27 -14.75
CA ASP A 113 4.00 7.55 -14.50
C ASP A 113 2.57 7.38 -13.98
N ARG A 114 2.01 8.47 -13.44
CA ARG A 114 0.57 8.56 -13.16
C ARG A 114 -0.22 8.62 -14.46
N THR A 115 -1.33 7.90 -14.50
CA THR A 115 -2.31 8.04 -15.58
C THR A 115 -3.16 9.30 -15.36
N ARG A 116 -4.00 9.64 -16.36
CA ARG A 116 -5.03 10.69 -16.21
C ARG A 116 -6.27 10.17 -15.48
N SER A 117 -6.39 8.87 -15.32
CA SER A 117 -7.53 8.25 -14.65
C SER A 117 -7.33 8.26 -13.13
N THR A 118 -8.44 8.31 -12.41
CA THR A 118 -8.49 8.15 -10.96
C THR A 118 -9.36 6.95 -10.58
N LEU A 119 -9.19 6.49 -9.35
CA LEU A 119 -10.07 5.50 -8.74
C LEU A 119 -10.94 6.22 -7.71
N HIS A 120 -12.26 6.14 -7.88
CA HIS A 120 -13.19 6.60 -6.87
C HIS A 120 -13.19 5.66 -5.67
N ILE A 121 -12.69 6.14 -4.53
CA ILE A 121 -12.59 5.37 -3.29
C ILE A 121 -13.57 5.92 -2.27
N VAL A 122 -14.45 5.04 -1.79
CA VAL A 122 -15.40 5.34 -0.71
C VAL A 122 -14.82 4.79 0.61
N PRO A 123 -14.86 5.55 1.70
CA PRO A 123 -14.35 5.06 2.97
C PRO A 123 -15.21 3.93 3.53
N SER A 124 -14.58 3.01 4.23
CA SER A 124 -15.20 2.03 5.09
C SER A 124 -14.78 2.24 6.55
N ARG A 125 -15.29 1.43 7.49
CA ARG A 125 -14.92 1.55 8.91
C ARG A 125 -13.45 1.18 9.19
N VAL A 126 -12.81 0.48 8.27
CA VAL A 126 -11.39 0.13 8.35
C VAL A 126 -10.68 0.58 7.08
N ILE A 127 -9.67 1.41 7.22
CA ILE A 127 -8.81 1.84 6.13
C ILE A 127 -7.43 1.22 6.33
N VAL A 128 -6.96 0.47 5.34
CA VAL A 128 -5.59 -0.06 5.29
C VAL A 128 -4.75 0.83 4.38
N VAL A 129 -3.64 1.33 4.89
CA VAL A 129 -2.63 2.08 4.13
C VAL A 129 -1.42 1.18 3.97
N GLU A 130 -1.05 0.82 2.74
CA GLU A 130 0.08 -0.05 2.44
C GLU A 130 1.17 0.67 1.68
N GLY A 131 2.44 0.50 2.10
CA GLY A 131 3.58 1.01 1.34
C GLY A 131 4.92 0.83 2.05
N ILE A 132 6.01 0.98 1.27
CA ILE A 132 7.36 0.80 1.80
C ILE A 132 7.81 1.97 2.69
N LEU A 133 7.30 3.19 2.43
CA LEU A 133 7.77 4.43 3.07
C LEU A 133 6.67 5.16 3.88
N ILE A 134 5.53 4.54 4.11
CA ILE A 134 4.39 5.19 4.78
C ILE A 134 4.70 5.61 6.22
N PHE A 135 5.73 5.05 6.84
CA PHE A 135 6.18 5.45 8.18
C PHE A 135 7.25 6.55 8.18
N GLN A 136 7.69 7.04 7.03
CA GLN A 136 8.66 8.14 6.96
C GLN A 136 8.01 9.50 7.31
N SER A 137 6.81 9.77 6.82
CA SER A 137 6.08 10.99 7.13
C SER A 137 5.45 10.93 8.52
N LYS A 138 5.80 11.89 9.38
CA LYS A 138 5.15 12.05 10.70
C LYS A 138 3.65 12.30 10.54
N GLU A 139 3.26 13.18 9.61
CA GLU A 139 1.85 13.52 9.38
C GLU A 139 1.03 12.29 8.96
N LEU A 140 1.61 11.40 8.13
CA LEU A 140 0.93 10.18 7.72
C LEU A 140 0.83 9.20 8.88
N ARG A 141 1.90 9.03 9.68
CA ARG A 141 1.88 8.18 10.88
C ARG A 141 0.85 8.61 11.91
N ASP A 142 0.70 9.92 12.12
CA ASP A 142 -0.24 10.48 13.09
C ASP A 142 -1.72 10.20 12.73
N LEU A 143 -2.00 9.86 11.48
CA LEU A 143 -3.33 9.44 11.02
C LEU A 143 -3.61 7.95 11.23
N MET A 144 -2.59 7.15 11.53
CA MET A 144 -2.68 5.71 11.69
C MET A 144 -2.92 5.34 13.15
N ASP A 145 -3.94 4.53 13.39
CA ASP A 145 -4.31 4.04 14.72
C ASP A 145 -3.54 2.76 15.09
N ILE A 146 -3.15 1.97 14.08
CA ILE A 146 -2.32 0.76 14.24
C ILE A 146 -1.24 0.78 13.15
N LYS A 147 0.02 0.60 13.55
CA LYS A 147 1.18 0.58 12.65
C LYS A 147 1.84 -0.79 12.69
N ILE A 148 1.80 -1.50 11.57
CA ILE A 148 2.35 -2.86 11.42
C ILE A 148 3.57 -2.78 10.51
N PHE A 149 4.71 -3.27 10.99
CA PHE A 149 5.88 -3.45 10.13
C PHE A 149 6.04 -4.94 9.79
N VAL A 150 6.11 -5.25 8.49
CA VAL A 150 6.30 -6.61 8.00
C VAL A 150 7.79 -6.86 7.80
N ASP A 151 8.34 -7.65 8.72
CA ASP A 151 9.78 -7.95 8.80
C ASP A 151 10.06 -9.32 8.21
N THR A 152 10.83 -9.35 7.13
CA THR A 152 11.23 -10.57 6.43
C THR A 152 12.68 -10.41 6.02
N ASP A 153 13.47 -11.45 6.18
CA ASP A 153 14.90 -11.46 5.87
C ASP A 153 15.20 -11.00 4.44
N ALA A 154 16.32 -10.30 4.28
CA ALA A 154 16.67 -9.65 3.02
C ALA A 154 16.83 -10.62 1.85
N ASP A 155 17.38 -11.81 2.09
CA ASP A 155 17.55 -12.89 1.10
C ASP A 155 16.18 -13.43 0.63
N VAL A 156 15.25 -13.65 1.54
CA VAL A 156 13.87 -14.06 1.21
C VAL A 156 13.16 -12.96 0.41
N ARG A 157 13.32 -11.69 0.80
CA ARG A 157 12.71 -10.55 0.11
C ARG A 157 13.23 -10.41 -1.32
N ILE A 158 14.54 -10.52 -1.54
CA ILE A 158 15.12 -10.40 -2.89
C ILE A 158 14.68 -11.56 -3.79
N LEU A 159 14.62 -12.78 -3.30
CA LEU A 159 14.13 -13.93 -4.07
C LEU A 159 12.67 -13.74 -4.49
N ARG A 160 11.80 -13.29 -3.58
CA ARG A 160 10.40 -12.99 -3.90
C ARG A 160 10.27 -11.86 -4.92
N ARG A 161 11.10 -10.81 -4.79
CA ARG A 161 11.14 -9.68 -5.74
C ARG A 161 11.57 -10.14 -7.13
N ILE A 162 12.63 -10.95 -7.23
CA ILE A 162 13.11 -11.49 -8.52
C ILE A 162 11.99 -12.31 -9.18
N GLN A 163 11.36 -13.23 -8.46
CA GLN A 163 10.28 -14.04 -8.99
C GLN A 163 9.13 -13.19 -9.54
N ARG A 164 8.68 -12.21 -8.78
CA ARG A 164 7.59 -11.31 -9.18
C ARG A 164 8.01 -10.45 -10.39
N ASP A 165 9.14 -9.77 -10.30
CA ASP A 165 9.52 -8.77 -11.32
C ASP A 165 9.88 -9.43 -12.66
N VAL A 166 10.46 -10.64 -12.64
CA VAL A 166 10.75 -11.41 -13.87
C VAL A 166 9.48 -12.04 -14.44
N LYS A 167 8.68 -12.75 -13.61
CA LYS A 167 7.54 -13.52 -14.11
C LYS A 167 6.30 -12.68 -14.42
N GLU A 168 6.05 -11.65 -13.61
CA GLU A 168 4.80 -10.89 -13.67
C GLU A 168 4.98 -9.53 -14.36
N ARG A 169 6.18 -8.92 -14.25
CA ARG A 169 6.49 -7.60 -14.81
C ARG A 169 7.38 -7.64 -16.05
N GLY A 170 7.79 -8.83 -16.49
CA GLY A 170 8.60 -9.04 -17.72
C GLY A 170 10.01 -8.43 -17.68
N ARG A 171 10.56 -8.16 -16.50
CA ARG A 171 11.90 -7.58 -16.36
C ARG A 171 12.98 -8.64 -16.52
N SER A 172 14.16 -8.25 -17.02
CA SER A 172 15.32 -9.13 -17.01
C SER A 172 15.89 -9.30 -15.60
N LEU A 173 16.45 -10.48 -15.32
CA LEU A 173 17.09 -10.78 -14.04
C LEU A 173 18.18 -9.75 -13.70
N ASP A 174 19.05 -9.44 -14.66
CA ASP A 174 20.14 -8.48 -14.48
C ASP A 174 19.61 -7.07 -14.12
N SER A 175 18.53 -6.63 -14.76
CA SER A 175 17.87 -5.36 -14.44
C SER A 175 17.37 -5.32 -13.00
N VAL A 176 16.77 -6.42 -12.51
CA VAL A 176 16.26 -6.50 -11.13
C VAL A 176 17.40 -6.52 -10.11
N ILE A 177 18.46 -7.29 -10.39
CA ILE A 177 19.64 -7.37 -9.51
C ILE A 177 20.35 -6.01 -9.44
N ASN A 178 20.62 -5.40 -10.60
CA ASN A 178 21.29 -4.10 -10.64
C ASN A 178 20.52 -3.03 -9.87
N GLN A 179 19.20 -2.90 -10.12
CA GLN A 179 18.35 -1.96 -9.38
C GLN A 179 18.33 -2.26 -7.87
N TYR A 180 18.33 -3.53 -7.49
CA TYR A 180 18.36 -3.88 -6.08
C TYR A 180 19.64 -3.40 -5.40
N LEU A 181 20.77 -3.61 -6.01
CA LEU A 181 22.07 -3.24 -5.43
C LEU A 181 22.30 -1.72 -5.44
N THR A 182 21.91 -1.04 -6.52
CA THR A 182 22.20 0.39 -6.70
C THR A 182 21.18 1.31 -6.04
N THR A 183 19.93 0.87 -5.89
CA THR A 183 18.83 1.73 -5.44
C THR A 183 18.07 1.13 -4.25
N VAL A 184 17.49 -0.07 -4.44
CA VAL A 184 16.52 -0.61 -3.46
C VAL A 184 17.15 -0.89 -2.12
N LYS A 185 18.32 -1.56 -2.10
CA LYS A 185 19.01 -1.89 -0.85
C LYS A 185 19.48 -0.64 -0.10
N PRO A 186 20.20 0.33 -0.72
CA PRO A 186 20.57 1.58 -0.06
C PRO A 186 19.37 2.36 0.50
N MET A 187 18.27 2.45 -0.26
CA MET A 187 17.07 3.16 0.19
C MET A 187 16.34 2.41 1.31
N HIS A 188 16.35 1.07 1.26
CA HIS A 188 15.81 0.26 2.35
C HIS A 188 16.57 0.51 3.66
N GLU A 189 17.89 0.49 3.62
CA GLU A 189 18.75 0.71 4.79
C GLU A 189 18.64 2.16 5.32
N ALA A 190 18.49 3.14 4.41
CA ALA A 190 18.39 4.54 4.79
C ALA A 190 17.01 4.94 5.34
N PHE A 191 15.93 4.39 4.80
CA PHE A 191 14.57 4.88 5.06
C PHE A 191 13.60 3.83 5.57
N VAL A 192 13.58 2.63 4.97
CA VAL A 192 12.57 1.62 5.31
C VAL A 192 12.88 0.97 6.65
N GLU A 193 14.07 0.40 6.80
CA GLU A 193 14.48 -0.31 8.02
C GLU A 193 14.44 0.59 9.26
N PRO A 194 14.96 1.84 9.24
CA PRO A 194 14.86 2.73 10.40
C PRO A 194 13.43 3.09 10.79
N SER A 195 12.46 2.95 9.86
CA SER A 195 11.05 3.26 10.14
C SER A 195 10.35 2.18 10.97
N LYS A 196 10.94 1.00 11.09
CA LYS A 196 10.45 -0.11 11.94
C LYS A 196 10.22 0.31 13.39
N LYS A 197 11.03 1.23 13.91
CA LYS A 197 10.89 1.77 15.28
C LYS A 197 9.55 2.49 15.55
N PHE A 198 8.82 2.85 14.50
CA PHE A 198 7.51 3.51 14.64
C PHE A 198 6.34 2.53 14.62
N ALA A 199 6.61 1.24 14.41
CA ALA A 199 5.57 0.21 14.39
C ALA A 199 5.09 -0.11 15.81
N ASP A 200 3.79 -0.36 15.95
CA ASP A 200 3.18 -0.90 17.16
C ASP A 200 3.33 -2.43 17.20
N ILE A 201 3.39 -3.07 16.00
CA ILE A 201 3.49 -4.52 15.83
C ILE A 201 4.51 -4.82 14.71
N ILE A 202 5.39 -5.80 14.96
CA ILE A 202 6.30 -6.34 13.95
C ILE A 202 5.87 -7.76 13.62
N ILE A 203 5.60 -8.03 12.33
CA ILE A 203 5.18 -9.36 11.85
C ILE A 203 6.35 -9.99 11.09
N PRO A 204 6.98 -11.04 11.63
CA PRO A 204 8.01 -11.78 10.91
C PRO A 204 7.40 -12.62 9.79
N GLU A 205 8.20 -12.92 8.76
CA GLU A 205 7.86 -13.79 7.62
C GLU A 205 6.69 -13.31 6.74
N GLY A 206 6.09 -12.19 7.06
CA GLY A 206 5.04 -11.56 6.29
C GLY A 206 3.77 -12.39 6.16
N GLY A 207 3.23 -12.47 4.95
CA GLY A 207 1.95 -13.17 4.67
C GLY A 207 1.94 -14.68 4.92
N ARG A 208 3.05 -15.28 5.33
CA ARG A 208 3.12 -16.70 5.76
C ARG A 208 2.87 -16.89 7.25
N ASN A 209 3.00 -15.84 8.05
CA ASN A 209 2.72 -15.89 9.49
C ASN A 209 1.21 -15.86 9.76
N GLN A 210 0.59 -17.04 9.70
CA GLN A 210 -0.86 -17.14 9.85
C GLN A 210 -1.32 -16.71 11.24
N VAL A 211 -0.56 -17.00 12.28
CA VAL A 211 -0.89 -16.61 13.67
C VAL A 211 -0.98 -15.08 13.79
N ALA A 212 0.00 -14.35 13.26
CA ALA A 212 -0.02 -12.89 13.28
C ALA A 212 -1.18 -12.33 12.45
N ILE A 213 -1.49 -12.95 11.31
CA ILE A 213 -2.62 -12.53 10.46
C ILE A 213 -3.94 -12.72 11.20
N ASP A 214 -4.14 -13.87 11.87
CA ASP A 214 -5.36 -14.14 12.64
C ASP A 214 -5.52 -13.15 13.80
N MET A 215 -4.42 -12.73 14.44
CA MET A 215 -4.45 -11.67 15.46
C MET A 215 -4.91 -10.32 14.87
N VAL A 216 -4.41 -9.95 13.69
CA VAL A 216 -4.83 -8.72 13.01
C VAL A 216 -6.29 -8.81 12.60
N ILE A 217 -6.74 -9.94 12.04
CA ILE A 217 -8.13 -10.19 11.70
C ILE A 217 -9.01 -10.06 12.96
N GLY A 218 -8.64 -10.72 14.05
CA GLY A 218 -9.37 -10.63 15.31
C GLY A 218 -9.47 -9.20 15.85
N ARG A 219 -8.41 -8.39 15.71
CA ARG A 219 -8.44 -6.98 16.11
C ARG A 219 -9.38 -6.13 15.24
N VAL A 220 -9.38 -6.38 13.91
CA VAL A 220 -10.29 -5.71 12.97
C VAL A 220 -11.73 -6.13 13.25
N GLN A 221 -11.99 -7.42 13.43
CA GLN A 221 -13.32 -7.95 13.77
C GLN A 221 -13.88 -7.31 15.05
N ALA A 222 -13.05 -7.27 16.10
CA ALA A 222 -13.45 -6.65 17.37
C ALA A 222 -13.76 -5.15 17.24
N HIS A 223 -13.18 -4.46 16.26
CA HIS A 223 -13.54 -3.07 15.95
C HIS A 223 -14.88 -3.01 15.20
N LEU A 224 -15.07 -3.87 14.21
CA LEU A 224 -16.31 -3.92 13.43
C LEU A 224 -17.53 -4.34 14.28
N ASP A 225 -17.32 -5.19 15.29
CA ASP A 225 -18.38 -5.67 16.21
C ASP A 225 -18.80 -4.61 17.24
N ARG A 226 -17.95 -3.61 17.49
CA ARG A 226 -18.33 -2.46 18.33
C ARG A 226 -19.35 -1.62 17.56
N ARG A 227 -20.59 -2.02 17.60
CA ARG A 227 -21.69 -1.17 17.14
C ARG A 227 -21.95 -0.11 18.19
N ALA A 228 -22.08 1.11 17.71
CA ALA A 228 -22.58 2.23 18.49
C ALA A 228 -23.95 1.92 19.11
#